data_6356455f542b41ecc3d908a9607c8e18
#
_entry.id   6356455f542b41ecc3d908a9607c8e18
#
_cell.length_a   1.000
_cell.length_b   1.000
_cell.length_c   1.000
_cell.angle_alpha   90.00
_cell.angle_beta   90.00
_cell.angle_gamma   90.00
#
_symmetry.space_group_name_H-M   'P 1'
#
loop_
_entity.id
_entity.type
_entity.pdbx_description
1 polymer ?
#
loop_
_entity_poly.entity_id
_entity_poly.type
_entity_poly.pdbx_seq_one_letter_code
_entity_poly.pdbx_strand_id
1 'polypeptide(L)'
;MKIYLAVPRGFCAGVTRAVGIVEAALRKFGAPVYVRHEVVHNRLVVVEDLSEVPDGSVLIFSAHGVPESVRNEAKSRPLRVFDATCPLVTRVHAEVRACSRRDESVIMIGHAGHPEVEGTLGQYSSEKGVIRLVGTAADAETVEIPSPEG
;
A
#
# COMPACT_ATOMS: atom_id res chain seq x y z
N MET A 1 -2.75 -23.22 32.99
CA MET A 1 -2.43 -22.81 31.62
C MET A 1 -1.12 -22.03 31.66
N LYS A 2 -0.13 -22.39 30.83
CA LYS A 2 1.14 -21.64 30.72
C LYS A 2 1.04 -20.75 29.49
N ILE A 3 1.36 -19.45 29.64
CA ILE A 3 1.41 -18.48 28.53
C ILE A 3 2.88 -18.16 28.25
N TYR A 4 3.30 -18.34 27.01
CA TYR A 4 4.65 -18.00 26.55
C TYR A 4 4.58 -16.70 25.73
N LEU A 5 5.39 -15.71 26.11
CA LEU A 5 5.51 -14.46 25.39
C LEU A 5 6.75 -14.48 24.51
N ALA A 6 6.59 -14.23 23.21
CA ALA A 6 7.72 -14.09 22.30
C ALA A 6 8.55 -12.82 22.64
N VAL A 7 9.86 -12.90 22.42
CA VAL A 7 10.78 -11.76 22.57
C VAL A 7 11.71 -11.79 21.34
N PRO A 8 11.79 -10.69 20.57
CA PRO A 8 11.06 -9.43 20.70
C PRO A 8 9.56 -9.57 20.35
N ARG A 9 8.73 -8.69 20.89
CA ARG A 9 7.28 -8.62 20.62
C ARG A 9 6.83 -7.18 20.46
N GLY A 10 5.71 -6.98 19.76
CA GLY A 10 5.14 -5.67 19.47
C GLY A 10 4.98 -5.46 17.97
N PHE A 11 4.64 -4.26 17.59
CA PHE A 11 4.52 -3.88 16.19
C PHE A 11 5.89 -3.76 15.52
N CYS A 12 5.97 -4.04 14.22
CA CYS A 12 7.15 -3.75 13.44
C CYS A 12 7.37 -2.22 13.32
N ALA A 13 8.57 -1.82 12.95
CA ALA A 13 8.93 -0.40 12.81
C ALA A 13 8.00 0.35 11.82
N GLY A 14 7.51 -0.32 10.78
CA GLY A 14 6.56 0.25 9.82
C GLY A 14 5.22 0.59 10.45
N VAL A 15 4.64 -0.33 11.22
CA VAL A 15 3.37 -0.09 11.94
C VAL A 15 3.55 0.97 13.03
N THR A 16 4.63 0.92 13.80
CA THR A 16 4.93 1.94 14.83
C THR A 16 5.01 3.33 14.21
N ARG A 17 5.67 3.46 13.06
CA ARG A 17 5.76 4.72 12.31
C ARG A 17 4.38 5.18 11.84
N ALA A 18 3.55 4.30 11.28
CA ALA A 18 2.21 4.65 10.79
C ALA A 18 1.32 5.14 11.94
N VAL A 19 1.31 4.46 13.08
CA VAL A 19 0.59 4.90 14.29
C VAL A 19 1.08 6.27 14.74
N GLY A 20 2.39 6.51 14.79
CA GLY A 20 2.96 7.81 15.16
C GLY A 20 2.52 8.95 14.24
N ILE A 21 2.40 8.70 12.92
CA ILE A 21 1.89 9.68 11.95
C ILE A 21 0.42 10.00 12.24
N VAL A 22 -0.40 8.97 12.46
CA VAL A 22 -1.81 9.12 12.83
C VAL A 22 -1.98 9.97 14.08
N GLU A 23 -1.26 9.64 15.15
CA GLU A 23 -1.33 10.40 16.40
C GLU A 23 -0.87 11.86 16.23
N ALA A 24 0.17 12.09 15.45
CA ALA A 24 0.64 13.44 15.14
C ALA A 24 -0.39 14.24 14.34
N ALA A 25 -1.05 13.60 13.37
CA ALA A 25 -2.12 14.22 12.59
C ALA A 25 -3.32 14.59 13.48
N LEU A 26 -3.77 13.66 14.33
CA LEU A 26 -4.88 13.91 15.27
C LEU A 26 -4.57 15.03 16.27
N ARG A 27 -3.33 15.10 16.77
CA ARG A 27 -2.92 16.21 17.66
C ARG A 27 -2.90 17.56 16.95
N LYS A 28 -2.48 17.59 15.70
CA LYS A 28 -2.29 18.84 14.94
C LYS A 28 -3.56 19.37 14.31
N PHE A 29 -4.40 18.49 13.79
CA PHE A 29 -5.56 18.86 12.97
C PHE A 29 -6.89 18.52 13.64
N GLY A 30 -6.90 17.69 14.69
CA GLY A 30 -8.14 17.19 15.30
C GLY A 30 -8.76 16.06 14.47
N ALA A 31 -9.91 15.57 14.92
CA ALA A 31 -10.74 14.63 14.18
C ALA A 31 -11.76 15.41 13.31
N PRO A 32 -12.24 14.82 12.18
CA PRO A 32 -11.89 13.51 11.65
C PRO A 32 -10.57 13.48 10.88
N VAL A 33 -9.85 12.36 10.97
CA VAL A 33 -8.71 12.02 10.12
C VAL A 33 -9.09 10.75 9.34
N TYR A 34 -8.96 10.80 8.04
CA TYR A 34 -9.31 9.70 7.12
C TYR A 34 -8.08 8.85 6.84
N VAL A 35 -8.25 7.55 6.77
CA VAL A 35 -7.17 6.60 6.47
C VAL A 35 -7.63 5.62 5.42
N ARG A 36 -6.86 5.50 4.35
CA ARG A 36 -7.09 4.46 3.35
C ARG A 36 -6.48 3.15 3.84
N HIS A 37 -7.35 2.16 4.01
CA HIS A 37 -7.11 0.88 4.68
C HIS A 37 -6.82 1.00 6.18
N GLU A 38 -7.17 -0.05 6.90
CA GLU A 38 -7.17 -0.08 8.35
C GLU A 38 -5.77 0.17 8.95
N VAL A 39 -5.74 1.00 9.97
CA VAL A 39 -4.61 1.20 10.89
C VAL A 39 -5.13 1.01 12.30
N VAL A 40 -4.36 0.40 13.18
CA VAL A 40 -4.76 0.12 14.57
C VAL A 40 -4.92 1.42 15.35
N HIS A 41 -6.07 2.10 15.17
CA HIS A 41 -6.41 3.31 15.93
C HIS A 41 -7.92 3.63 15.90
N ASN A 42 -8.53 3.81 17.07
CA ASN A 42 -10.00 3.94 17.26
C ASN A 42 -10.60 5.32 16.89
N ARG A 43 -9.81 6.29 16.43
CA ARG A 43 -10.25 7.67 16.16
C ARG A 43 -10.16 8.05 14.67
N LEU A 44 -10.08 7.06 13.79
CA LEU A 44 -9.94 7.23 12.36
C LEU A 44 -11.22 6.89 11.65
N VAL A 45 -11.44 7.54 10.52
CA VAL A 45 -12.43 7.11 9.53
C VAL A 45 -11.70 6.30 8.48
N VAL A 46 -11.92 4.99 8.48
CA VAL A 46 -11.36 4.10 7.46
C VAL A 46 -12.18 4.26 6.19
N VAL A 47 -11.52 4.44 5.07
CA VAL A 47 -12.14 4.58 3.75
C VAL A 47 -11.50 3.62 2.76
N GLU A 48 -12.31 3.07 1.88
CA GLU A 48 -11.85 2.23 0.78
C GLU A 48 -11.72 3.02 -0.52
N ASP A 49 -12.50 4.09 -0.68
CA ASP A 49 -12.48 4.95 -1.85
C ASP A 49 -12.24 6.42 -1.46
N LEU A 50 -11.47 7.14 -2.27
CA LEU A 50 -11.18 8.56 -2.01
C LEU A 50 -12.41 9.44 -2.14
N SER A 51 -13.45 9.03 -2.87
CA SER A 51 -14.72 9.75 -2.96
C SER A 51 -15.42 9.91 -1.61
N GLU A 52 -15.13 9.05 -0.66
CA GLU A 52 -15.63 9.10 0.72
C GLU A 52 -14.96 10.20 1.56
N VAL A 53 -13.83 10.76 1.08
CA VAL A 53 -13.06 11.76 1.81
C VAL A 53 -13.51 13.16 1.40
N PRO A 54 -14.07 13.98 2.30
CA PRO A 54 -14.43 15.36 1.97
C PRO A 54 -13.22 16.23 1.63
N ASP A 55 -13.39 17.16 0.71
CA ASP A 55 -12.35 18.12 0.37
C ASP A 55 -11.89 18.95 1.57
N GLY A 56 -10.60 19.28 1.61
CA GLY A 56 -9.98 19.97 2.73
C GLY A 56 -9.60 19.06 3.91
N SER A 57 -9.97 17.77 3.86
CA SER A 57 -9.71 16.80 4.92
C SER A 57 -8.24 16.36 5.01
N VAL A 58 -7.90 15.75 6.14
CA VAL A 58 -6.62 15.05 6.34
C VAL A 58 -6.79 13.59 5.94
N LEU A 59 -5.98 13.14 4.99
CA LEU A 59 -5.92 11.77 4.50
C LEU A 59 -4.56 11.16 4.81
N ILE A 60 -4.55 9.93 5.30
CA ILE A 60 -3.32 9.16 5.55
C ILE A 60 -3.35 7.90 4.67
N PHE A 61 -2.30 7.66 3.90
CA PHE A 61 -2.06 6.35 3.29
C PHE A 61 -1.46 5.42 4.33
N SER A 62 -2.07 4.26 4.53
CA SER A 62 -1.66 3.28 5.54
C SER A 62 -0.26 2.68 5.24
N ALA A 63 0.24 1.85 6.15
CA ALA A 63 1.53 1.19 6.00
C ALA A 63 1.64 0.28 4.78
N HIS A 64 0.52 -0.20 4.26
CA HIS A 64 0.45 -1.08 3.08
C HIS A 64 0.78 -0.38 1.76
N GLY A 65 0.75 0.97 1.75
CA GLY A 65 0.87 1.75 0.53
C GLY A 65 -0.41 1.78 -0.31
N VAL A 66 -0.36 2.50 -1.41
CA VAL A 66 -1.50 2.66 -2.33
C VAL A 66 -1.02 2.59 -3.78
N PRO A 67 -1.91 2.21 -4.73
CA PRO A 67 -1.65 2.34 -6.16
C PRO A 67 -1.26 3.76 -6.57
N GLU A 68 -0.51 3.90 -7.66
CA GLU A 68 -0.11 5.22 -8.17
C GLU A 68 -1.33 6.05 -8.62
N SER A 69 -2.40 5.41 -9.13
CA SER A 69 -3.67 6.05 -9.47
C SER A 69 -4.30 6.76 -8.28
N VAL A 70 -4.38 6.08 -7.13
CA VAL A 70 -4.90 6.65 -5.88
C VAL A 70 -4.04 7.81 -5.39
N ARG A 71 -2.72 7.69 -5.51
CA ARG A 71 -1.78 8.75 -5.16
C ARG A 71 -1.99 10.00 -6.03
N ASN A 72 -2.20 9.80 -7.33
CA ASN A 72 -2.44 10.90 -8.28
C ASN A 72 -3.81 11.54 -8.07
N GLU A 73 -4.84 10.76 -7.82
CA GLU A 73 -6.16 11.26 -7.47
C GLU A 73 -6.11 12.13 -6.20
N ALA A 74 -5.47 11.64 -5.14
CA ALA A 74 -5.34 12.41 -3.90
C ALA A 74 -4.59 13.74 -4.11
N LYS A 75 -3.58 13.77 -5.02
CA LYS A 75 -2.86 15.00 -5.36
C LYS A 75 -3.72 15.99 -6.16
N SER A 76 -4.70 15.52 -6.93
CA SER A 76 -5.59 16.37 -7.73
C SER A 76 -6.69 17.04 -6.91
N ARG A 77 -6.86 16.64 -5.65
CA ARG A 77 -7.86 17.14 -4.73
C ARG A 77 -7.25 18.03 -3.63
N PRO A 78 -8.00 18.95 -3.05
CA PRO A 78 -7.51 19.82 -1.98
C PRO A 78 -7.42 19.07 -0.63
N LEU A 79 -6.69 17.94 -0.61
CA LEU A 79 -6.49 17.10 0.57
C LEU A 79 -5.13 17.37 1.21
N ARG A 80 -5.06 17.21 2.53
CA ARG A 80 -3.80 17.19 3.27
C ARG A 80 -3.33 15.75 3.43
N VAL A 81 -2.50 15.29 2.48
CA VAL A 81 -2.10 13.88 2.41
C VAL A 81 -0.81 13.64 3.20
N PHE A 82 -0.83 12.61 4.05
CA PHE A 82 0.34 12.08 4.75
C PHE A 82 0.56 10.63 4.34
N ASP A 83 1.79 10.32 3.92
CA ASP A 83 2.17 8.98 3.50
C ASP A 83 2.82 8.21 4.65
N ALA A 84 2.08 7.25 5.22
CA ALA A 84 2.57 6.37 6.26
C ALA A 84 3.05 5.01 5.72
N THR A 85 3.19 4.85 4.40
CA THR A 85 3.68 3.61 3.77
C THR A 85 4.96 3.13 4.45
N CYS A 86 5.01 1.85 4.77
CA CYS A 86 6.19 1.21 5.35
C CYS A 86 7.39 1.41 4.41
N PRO A 87 8.58 1.77 4.92
CA PRO A 87 9.79 1.92 4.10
C PRO A 87 10.14 0.67 3.29
N LEU A 88 9.84 -0.52 3.79
CA LEU A 88 10.05 -1.78 3.06
C LEU A 88 9.09 -1.88 1.87
N VAL A 89 7.82 -1.55 2.06
CA VAL A 89 6.83 -1.50 0.97
C VAL A 89 7.21 -0.43 -0.06
N THR A 90 7.66 0.75 0.40
CA THR A 90 8.15 1.80 -0.49
C THR A 90 9.30 1.31 -1.38
N ARG A 91 10.19 0.47 -0.84
CA ARG A 91 11.30 -0.12 -1.61
C ARG A 91 10.78 -1.09 -2.66
N VAL A 92 9.84 -1.96 -2.33
CA VAL A 92 9.18 -2.87 -3.28
C VAL A 92 8.49 -2.09 -4.40
N HIS A 93 7.74 -1.05 -4.05
CA HIS A 93 7.10 -0.16 -5.02
C HIS A 93 8.11 0.51 -5.97
N ALA A 94 9.26 0.95 -5.44
CA ALA A 94 10.32 1.54 -6.25
C ALA A 94 10.92 0.53 -7.24
N GLU A 95 11.12 -0.71 -6.82
CA GLU A 95 11.62 -1.80 -7.68
C GLU A 95 10.63 -2.12 -8.79
N VAL A 96 9.35 -2.30 -8.47
CA VAL A 96 8.31 -2.56 -9.48
C VAL A 96 8.24 -1.43 -10.51
N ARG A 97 8.31 -0.16 -10.07
CA ARG A 97 8.39 0.98 -11.01
C ARG A 97 9.66 0.96 -11.86
N ALA A 98 10.78 0.50 -11.30
CA ALA A 98 12.02 0.37 -12.06
C ALA A 98 11.90 -0.71 -13.13
N CYS A 99 11.36 -1.89 -12.81
CA CYS A 99 11.07 -2.95 -13.80
C CYS A 99 10.10 -2.43 -14.87
N SER A 100 9.02 -1.76 -14.48
CA SER A 100 8.05 -1.17 -15.40
C SER A 100 8.70 -0.22 -16.43
N ARG A 101 9.64 0.65 -15.98
CA ARG A 101 10.35 1.57 -16.87
C ARG A 101 11.33 0.88 -17.82
N ARG A 102 11.76 -0.33 -17.51
CA ARG A 102 12.64 -1.16 -18.36
C ARG A 102 11.86 -2.15 -19.21
N ASP A 103 10.53 -2.08 -19.19
CA ASP A 103 9.61 -3.02 -19.85
C ASP A 103 9.82 -4.49 -19.39
N GLU A 104 10.39 -4.68 -18.22
CA GLU A 104 10.61 -6.00 -17.62
C GLU A 104 9.31 -6.51 -16.98
N SER A 105 9.02 -7.79 -17.21
CA SER A 105 7.88 -8.45 -16.56
C SER A 105 8.18 -8.77 -15.09
N VAL A 106 7.15 -8.71 -14.25
CA VAL A 106 7.24 -8.93 -12.81
C VAL A 106 6.26 -10.02 -12.40
N ILE A 107 6.72 -10.97 -11.60
CA ILE A 107 5.83 -11.92 -10.89
C ILE A 107 5.74 -11.46 -9.45
N MET A 108 4.52 -11.21 -8.99
CA MET A 108 4.22 -10.91 -7.61
C MET A 108 3.55 -12.11 -6.96
N ILE A 109 4.13 -12.59 -5.85
CA ILE A 109 3.53 -13.68 -5.04
C ILE A 109 2.74 -13.03 -3.91
N GLY A 110 1.45 -13.37 -3.81
CA GLY A 110 0.59 -12.79 -2.77
C GLY A 110 -0.87 -13.17 -2.93
N HIS A 111 -1.73 -12.69 -2.04
CA HIS A 111 -3.17 -12.95 -2.08
C HIS A 111 -3.92 -11.80 -2.75
N ALA A 112 -4.80 -12.12 -3.69
CA ALA A 112 -5.69 -11.13 -4.31
C ALA A 112 -6.55 -10.41 -3.25
N GLY A 113 -6.76 -9.12 -3.42
CA GLY A 113 -7.51 -8.27 -2.48
C GLY A 113 -6.72 -7.83 -1.25
N HIS A 114 -5.46 -8.28 -1.07
CA HIS A 114 -4.64 -7.75 0.01
C HIS A 114 -4.15 -6.33 -0.33
N PRO A 115 -4.31 -5.32 0.55
CA PRO A 115 -3.97 -3.92 0.26
C PRO A 115 -2.54 -3.70 -0.22
N GLU A 116 -1.56 -4.43 0.31
CA GLU A 116 -0.16 -4.33 -0.10
C GLU A 116 0.06 -4.88 -1.52
N VAL A 117 -0.68 -5.95 -1.88
CA VAL A 117 -0.66 -6.52 -3.24
C VAL A 117 -1.25 -5.53 -4.23
N GLU A 118 -2.42 -4.99 -3.94
CA GLU A 118 -3.07 -3.96 -4.78
C GLU A 118 -2.19 -2.73 -4.94
N GLY A 119 -1.64 -2.23 -3.84
CA GLY A 119 -0.70 -1.10 -3.83
C GLY A 119 0.51 -1.34 -4.71
N THR A 120 1.05 -2.56 -4.70
CA THR A 120 2.25 -2.95 -5.47
C THR A 120 1.92 -3.18 -6.95
N LEU A 121 0.85 -3.90 -7.27
CA LEU A 121 0.39 -4.09 -8.65
C LEU A 121 0.14 -2.75 -9.34
N GLY A 122 -0.45 -1.80 -8.63
CA GLY A 122 -0.73 -0.45 -9.12
C GLY A 122 0.50 0.45 -9.30
N GLN A 123 1.73 -0.06 -9.10
CA GLN A 123 2.98 0.65 -9.43
C GLN A 123 3.48 0.33 -10.85
N TYR A 124 2.88 -0.66 -11.51
CA TYR A 124 3.31 -1.12 -12.82
C TYR A 124 2.47 -0.47 -13.92
N SER A 125 3.11 0.07 -14.94
CA SER A 125 2.46 0.82 -16.04
C SER A 125 3.06 0.58 -17.42
N SER A 126 3.99 -0.41 -17.56
CA SER A 126 4.55 -0.74 -18.89
C SER A 126 3.47 -1.30 -19.82
N GLU A 127 3.55 -0.93 -21.10
CA GLU A 127 2.71 -1.46 -22.19
C GLU A 127 3.32 -2.71 -22.85
N LYS A 128 4.60 -2.97 -22.65
CA LYS A 128 5.34 -4.09 -23.26
C LYS A 128 5.56 -5.27 -22.32
N GLY A 129 5.86 -4.99 -21.07
CA GLY A 129 5.95 -6.01 -20.04
C GLY A 129 4.62 -6.21 -19.32
N VAL A 130 4.60 -7.15 -18.38
CA VAL A 130 3.41 -7.42 -17.55
C VAL A 130 3.78 -7.58 -16.08
N ILE A 131 2.83 -7.30 -15.19
CA ILE A 131 2.89 -7.77 -13.82
C ILE A 131 1.82 -8.84 -13.62
N ARG A 132 2.20 -9.98 -13.06
CA ARG A 132 1.30 -11.12 -12.79
C ARG A 132 1.28 -11.45 -11.32
N LEU A 133 0.08 -11.61 -10.78
CA LEU A 133 -0.12 -12.10 -9.41
C LEU A 133 -0.19 -13.63 -9.42
N VAL A 134 0.58 -14.24 -8.55
CA VAL A 134 0.58 -15.68 -8.28
C VAL A 134 0.18 -15.87 -6.82
N GLY A 135 -1.02 -16.42 -6.60
CA GLY A 135 -1.56 -16.66 -5.25
C GLY A 135 -1.43 -18.10 -4.79
N THR A 136 -1.30 -19.03 -5.76
CA THR A 136 -1.25 -20.47 -5.51
C THR A 136 -0.18 -21.17 -6.35
N ALA A 137 0.17 -22.39 -6.01
CA ALA A 137 1.06 -23.22 -6.82
C ALA A 137 0.48 -23.48 -8.22
N ALA A 138 -0.83 -23.62 -8.36
CA ALA A 138 -1.49 -23.82 -9.65
C ALA A 138 -1.36 -22.57 -10.53
N ASP A 139 -1.44 -21.35 -9.96
CA ASP A 139 -1.21 -20.13 -10.72
C ASP A 139 0.23 -20.08 -11.24
N ALA A 140 1.20 -20.56 -10.44
CA ALA A 140 2.62 -20.58 -10.85
C ALA A 140 2.88 -21.53 -12.03
N GLU A 141 2.10 -22.60 -12.16
CA GLU A 141 2.21 -23.55 -13.28
C GLU A 141 1.61 -22.99 -14.59
N THR A 142 0.68 -22.05 -14.48
CA THR A 142 -0.08 -21.52 -15.62
C THR A 142 0.24 -20.07 -15.95
N VAL A 143 1.08 -19.40 -15.15
CA VAL A 143 1.41 -18.00 -15.39
C VAL A 143 2.18 -17.82 -16.71
N GLU A 144 1.63 -17.02 -17.60
CA GLU A 144 2.24 -16.66 -18.86
C GLU A 144 3.00 -15.33 -18.73
N ILE A 145 4.27 -15.34 -19.11
CA ILE A 145 5.12 -14.16 -19.16
C ILE A 145 5.50 -13.93 -20.64
N PRO A 146 5.26 -12.74 -21.18
CA PRO A 146 5.73 -12.42 -22.53
C PRO A 146 7.23 -12.66 -22.65
N SER A 147 7.64 -13.31 -23.74
CA SER A 147 9.06 -13.48 -24.04
C SER A 147 9.72 -12.11 -24.22
N PRO A 148 10.93 -11.89 -23.70
CA PRO A 148 11.65 -10.63 -23.91
C PRO A 148 12.08 -10.41 -25.39
N GLU A 149 11.85 -11.37 -26.25
CA GLU A 149 12.09 -11.28 -27.67
C GLU A 149 10.76 -11.12 -28.42
N GLY A 150 10.41 -9.88 -28.67
CA GLY A 150 9.35 -9.44 -29.56
C GLY A 150 9.89 -8.37 -30.50
#